data_9d37bb27e78a8ecc4a024d289f204df7
#
_entry.id   9d37bb27e78a8ecc4a024d289f204df7
#
_cell.length_a   1.000
_cell.length_b   1.000
_cell.length_c   1.000
_cell.angle_alpha   90.00
_cell.angle_beta   90.00
_cell.angle_gamma   90.00
#
_symmetry.space_group_name_H-M   'P 1'
#
loop_
_entity.id
_entity.type
_entity.pdbx_description
1 polymer ?
#
loop_
_entity_poly.entity_id
_entity_poly.type
_entity_poly.pdbx_seq_one_letter_code
_entity_poly.pdbx_strand_id
1 'polypeptide(L)'
;VPFYCDSARPEHVARFRREHIEAFDGEKARLSGVESVAKRIKQDRLFVCRDKVSKFPGEIYQYVWDEKKGEPIKLFDDVLDALRYAIYTNEVVNAKTAEIVNKVQFGFN
;
A
#
# COMPACT_ATOMS: atom_id res chain seq x y z
N VAL A 1 -15.21 -2.70 -3.17
CA VAL A 1 -13.96 -2.25 -2.53
C VAL A 1 -12.80 -3.13 -2.98
N PRO A 2 -11.78 -2.58 -3.62
CA PRO A 2 -10.64 -3.37 -4.05
C PRO A 2 -9.77 -3.82 -2.87
N PHE A 3 -9.21 -5.02 -3.00
CA PHE A 3 -8.25 -5.58 -2.07
C PHE A 3 -6.89 -5.68 -2.77
N TYR A 4 -5.89 -5.00 -2.25
CA TYR A 4 -4.54 -5.05 -2.78
C TYR A 4 -3.71 -6.04 -1.97
N CYS A 5 -3.23 -7.08 -2.65
CA CYS A 5 -2.63 -8.23 -2.01
C CYS A 5 -1.13 -8.32 -2.26
N ASP A 6 -0.41 -8.94 -1.34
CA ASP A 6 0.96 -9.35 -1.61
C ASP A 6 0.93 -10.45 -2.68
N SER A 7 1.58 -10.19 -3.80
CA SER A 7 1.59 -11.11 -4.95
C SER A 7 2.70 -12.16 -4.87
N ALA A 8 3.38 -12.30 -3.73
CA ALA A 8 4.37 -13.36 -3.53
C ALA A 8 3.75 -14.76 -3.67
N ARG A 9 2.44 -14.86 -3.45
CA ARG A 9 1.68 -16.08 -3.66
C ARG A 9 0.49 -15.83 -4.60
N PRO A 10 0.71 -15.89 -5.92
CA PRO A 10 -0.34 -15.61 -6.90
C PRO A 10 -1.58 -16.50 -6.76
N GLU A 11 -1.41 -17.71 -6.25
CA GLU A 11 -2.52 -18.65 -6.01
C GLU A 11 -3.53 -18.12 -4.99
N HIS A 12 -3.08 -17.34 -4.00
CA HIS A 12 -3.98 -16.72 -3.03
C HIS A 12 -4.83 -15.62 -3.68
N VAL A 13 -4.21 -14.78 -4.51
CA VAL A 13 -4.93 -13.74 -5.25
C VAL A 13 -5.95 -14.36 -6.20
N ALA A 14 -5.57 -15.40 -6.92
CA ALA A 14 -6.46 -16.12 -7.82
C ALA A 14 -7.65 -16.74 -7.07
N ARG A 15 -7.42 -17.28 -5.88
CA ARG A 15 -8.49 -17.82 -5.06
C ARG A 15 -9.48 -16.76 -4.63
N PHE A 16 -8.99 -15.59 -4.18
CA PHE A 16 -9.88 -14.49 -3.82
C PHE A 16 -10.76 -14.07 -5.00
N ARG A 17 -10.19 -14.00 -6.20
CA ARG A 17 -10.97 -13.67 -7.41
C ARG A 17 -12.04 -14.72 -7.70
N ARG A 18 -11.75 -16.00 -7.50
CA ARG A 18 -12.74 -17.08 -7.65
C ARG A 18 -13.90 -16.97 -6.65
N GLU A 19 -13.61 -16.43 -5.46
CA GLU A 19 -14.63 -16.19 -4.43
C GLU A 19 -15.34 -14.84 -4.62
N HIS A 20 -15.20 -14.23 -5.80
CA HIS A 20 -15.80 -12.95 -6.16
C HIS A 20 -15.32 -11.77 -5.32
N ILE A 21 -14.12 -11.86 -4.75
CA ILE A 21 -13.46 -10.74 -4.08
C ILE A 21 -12.66 -9.98 -5.12
N GLU A 22 -12.81 -8.67 -5.13
CA GLU A 22 -12.11 -7.76 -6.05
C GLU A 22 -10.65 -7.60 -5.61
N ALA A 23 -9.82 -8.61 -5.94
CA ALA A 23 -8.45 -8.72 -5.51
C ALA A 23 -7.46 -8.39 -6.65
N PHE A 24 -6.46 -7.58 -6.34
CA PHE A 24 -5.42 -7.14 -7.25
C PHE A 24 -4.05 -7.28 -6.60
N ASP A 25 -3.02 -7.37 -7.43
CA ASP A 25 -1.65 -7.36 -6.95
C ASP A 25 -1.30 -5.96 -6.39
N GLY A 26 -0.76 -5.92 -5.19
CA GLY A 26 -0.26 -4.68 -4.59
C GLY A 26 1.06 -4.26 -5.21
N GLU A 27 1.30 -2.94 -5.20
CA GLU A 27 2.59 -2.39 -5.64
C GLU A 27 3.68 -2.67 -4.61
N LYS A 28 4.77 -3.28 -5.05
CA LYS A 28 5.84 -3.78 -4.18
C LYS A 28 6.97 -2.80 -3.91
N ALA A 29 6.98 -1.63 -4.55
CA ALA A 29 8.03 -0.63 -4.35
C ALA A 29 8.06 -0.18 -2.89
N ARG A 30 8.97 -0.76 -2.11
CA ARG A 30 8.97 -0.63 -0.66
C ARG A 30 9.27 0.78 -0.18
N LEU A 31 10.34 1.38 -0.69
CA LEU A 31 10.74 2.74 -0.27
C LEU A 31 9.69 3.77 -0.69
N SER A 32 9.22 3.72 -1.92
CA SER A 32 8.17 4.62 -2.39
C SER A 32 6.87 4.45 -1.60
N GLY A 33 6.53 3.22 -1.26
CA GLY A 33 5.36 2.92 -0.44
C GLY A 33 5.50 3.46 0.98
N VAL A 34 6.67 3.30 1.59
CA VAL A 34 6.95 3.87 2.92
C VAL A 34 6.85 5.39 2.90
N GLU A 35 7.39 6.03 1.87
CA GLU A 35 7.30 7.48 1.70
C GLU A 35 5.85 7.96 1.56
N SER A 36 5.02 7.23 0.81
CA SER A 36 3.59 7.56 0.66
C SER A 36 2.86 7.52 1.99
N VAL A 37 3.10 6.50 2.81
CA VAL A 37 2.49 6.40 4.14
C VAL A 37 2.99 7.51 5.05
N ALA A 38 4.30 7.73 5.09
CA ALA A 38 4.92 8.77 5.92
C ALA A 38 4.38 10.16 5.57
N LYS A 39 4.21 10.45 4.28
CA LYS A 39 3.66 11.70 3.80
C LYS A 39 2.23 11.94 4.32
N ARG A 40 1.39 10.90 4.29
CA ARG A 40 0.02 11.02 4.81
C ARG A 40 0.00 11.23 6.31
N ILE A 41 0.87 10.58 7.06
CA ILE A 41 1.00 10.81 8.49
C ILE A 41 1.41 12.25 8.76
N LYS A 42 2.42 12.73 8.04
CA LYS A 42 2.92 14.11 8.19
C LYS A 42 1.85 15.16 7.86
N GLN A 43 0.97 14.88 6.92
CA GLN A 43 -0.09 15.79 6.48
C GLN A 43 -1.41 15.61 7.25
N ASP A 44 -1.41 14.81 8.31
CA ASP A 44 -2.61 14.48 9.10
C ASP A 44 -3.76 13.92 8.24
N ARG A 45 -3.42 13.11 7.24
CA ARG A 45 -4.36 12.51 6.30
C ARG A 45 -4.55 11.01 6.50
N LEU A 46 -3.98 10.45 7.56
CA LEU A 46 -4.11 9.04 7.90
C LEU A 46 -4.63 8.91 9.33
N PHE A 47 -5.73 8.22 9.47
CA PHE A 47 -6.35 7.94 10.76
C PHE A 47 -6.50 6.43 10.93
N VAL A 48 -6.13 5.92 12.08
CA VAL A 48 -6.22 4.49 12.39
C VAL A 48 -7.11 4.30 13.60
N CYS A 49 -8.11 3.42 13.47
CA CYS A 49 -8.98 3.08 14.57
C CYS A 49 -8.23 2.19 15.56
N ARG A 50 -7.83 2.75 16.71
CA ARG A 50 -7.02 2.05 17.70
C ARG A 50 -7.64 0.73 18.15
N ASP A 51 -8.94 0.71 18.38
CA ASP A 51 -9.66 -0.46 18.89
C ASP A 51 -9.78 -1.58 17.84
N LYS A 52 -9.77 -1.23 16.55
CA LYS A 52 -9.95 -2.19 15.45
C LYS A 52 -8.62 -2.67 14.88
N VAL A 53 -7.60 -1.84 14.92
CA VAL A 53 -6.26 -2.18 14.40
C VAL A 53 -5.27 -2.17 15.56
N SER A 54 -5.45 -3.11 16.49
CA SER A 54 -4.74 -3.14 17.77
C SER A 54 -3.23 -3.33 17.64
N LYS A 55 -2.76 -3.93 16.55
CA LYS A 55 -1.33 -4.14 16.32
C LYS A 55 -0.60 -2.91 15.80
N PHE A 56 -1.31 -1.95 15.24
CA PHE A 56 -0.70 -0.79 14.58
C PHE A 56 0.20 0.04 15.51
N PRO A 57 -0.23 0.43 16.72
CA PRO A 57 0.63 1.25 17.58
C PRO A 57 1.96 0.58 17.93
N GLY A 58 1.94 -0.72 18.20
CA GLY A 58 3.17 -1.47 18.49
C GLY A 58 4.08 -1.57 17.29
N GLU A 59 3.53 -1.84 16.12
CA GLU A 59 4.33 -1.95 14.89
C GLU A 59 4.96 -0.62 14.49
N ILE A 60 4.19 0.48 14.52
CA ILE A 60 4.74 1.78 14.13
C ILE A 60 5.83 2.26 15.10
N TYR A 61 5.69 1.94 16.38
CA TYR A 61 6.69 2.26 17.39
C TYR A 61 8.01 1.49 17.17
N GLN A 62 7.94 0.25 16.70
CA GLN A 62 9.08 -0.61 16.45
C GLN A 62 9.63 -0.54 15.03
N TYR A 63 9.02 0.25 14.17
CA TYR A 63 9.41 0.33 12.76
C TYR A 63 10.69 1.17 12.63
N VAL A 64 11.81 0.48 12.51
CA VAL A 64 13.13 1.12 12.52
C VAL A 64 13.84 0.90 11.18
N TRP A 65 14.74 1.82 10.89
CA TRP A 65 15.53 1.82 9.67
C TRP A 65 16.76 0.94 9.80
N ASP A 66 17.05 0.13 8.79
CA ASP A 66 18.29 -0.61 8.68
C ASP A 66 19.25 0.18 7.78
N GLU A 67 20.22 0.85 8.39
CA GLU A 67 21.15 1.72 7.66
C GLU A 67 22.03 0.96 6.67
N LYS A 68 22.33 -0.30 6.94
CA LYS A 68 23.17 -1.12 6.07
C LYS A 68 22.46 -1.47 4.78
N LYS A 69 21.15 -1.73 4.84
CA LYS A 69 20.34 -2.08 3.68
C LYS A 69 19.67 -0.89 3.02
N GLY A 70 19.65 0.27 3.68
CA GLY A 70 18.97 1.46 3.17
C GLY A 70 17.45 1.32 3.12
N GLU A 71 16.88 0.50 4.00
CA GLU A 71 15.44 0.26 4.06
C GLU A 71 15.01 -0.09 5.49
N PRO A 72 13.70 -0.06 5.81
CA PRO A 72 13.22 -0.48 7.13
C PRO A 72 13.54 -1.96 7.42
N ILE A 73 13.78 -2.27 8.68
CA ILE A 73 13.96 -3.65 9.12
C ILE A 73 12.64 -4.42 8.90
N LYS A 74 12.76 -5.61 8.32
CA LYS A 74 11.62 -6.49 8.04
C LYS A 74 11.28 -7.32 9.28
N LEU A 75 10.68 -6.68 10.28
CA LEU A 75 10.35 -7.31 11.56
C LEU A 75 9.12 -6.60 12.15
N PHE A 76 8.11 -7.35 12.58
CA PHE A 76 6.86 -6.81 13.15
C PHE A 76 6.22 -5.72 12.27
N ASP A 77 6.02 -6.02 10.99
CA ASP A 77 5.59 -5.04 10.00
C ASP A 77 4.35 -5.48 9.19
N ASP A 78 3.61 -6.49 9.63
CA ASP A 78 2.50 -7.06 8.85
C ASP A 78 1.39 -6.04 8.57
N VAL A 79 0.95 -5.28 9.59
CA VAL A 79 -0.08 -4.26 9.42
C VAL A 79 0.47 -3.07 8.61
N LEU A 80 1.72 -2.70 8.84
CA LEU A 80 2.36 -1.62 8.09
C LEU A 80 2.54 -1.98 6.62
N ASP A 81 2.90 -3.24 6.31
CA ASP A 81 2.96 -3.72 4.94
C ASP A 81 1.59 -3.68 4.26
N ALA A 82 0.55 -4.16 4.95
CA ALA A 82 -0.81 -4.11 4.42
C ALA A 82 -1.26 -2.67 4.15
N LEU A 83 -0.98 -1.76 5.06
CA LEU A 83 -1.29 -0.35 4.92
C LEU A 83 -0.55 0.28 3.73
N ARG A 84 0.73 -0.05 3.58
CA ARG A 84 1.55 0.40 2.46
C ARG A 84 0.99 -0.07 1.13
N TYR A 85 0.63 -1.35 1.01
CA TYR A 85 0.01 -1.88 -0.20
C TYR A 85 -1.27 -1.12 -0.55
N ALA A 86 -2.14 -0.91 0.43
CA ALA A 86 -3.40 -0.22 0.20
C ALA A 86 -3.19 1.23 -0.28
N ILE A 87 -2.39 1.99 0.44
CA ILE A 87 -2.18 3.41 0.16
C ILE A 87 -1.41 3.62 -1.15
N TYR A 88 -0.26 2.98 -1.27
CA TYR A 88 0.62 3.21 -2.42
C TYR A 88 0.01 2.67 -3.72
N THR A 89 -0.56 1.47 -3.70
CA THR A 89 -1.21 0.91 -4.89
C THR A 89 -2.35 1.80 -5.35
N ASN A 90 -3.17 2.29 -4.42
CA ASN A 90 -4.25 3.20 -4.75
C ASN A 90 -3.75 4.51 -5.38
N GLU A 91 -2.66 5.06 -4.88
CA GLU A 91 -2.05 6.27 -5.46
C GLU A 91 -1.54 6.02 -6.89
N VAL A 92 -0.87 4.88 -7.12
CA VAL A 92 -0.37 4.51 -8.44
C VAL A 92 -1.52 4.32 -9.43
N VAL A 93 -2.57 3.63 -9.04
CA VAL A 93 -3.75 3.40 -9.88
C VAL A 93 -4.43 4.73 -10.23
N ASN A 94 -4.61 5.61 -9.25
CA ASN A 94 -5.23 6.92 -9.46
C ASN A 94 -4.38 7.82 -10.37
N ALA A 95 -3.06 7.78 -10.24
CA ALA A 95 -2.15 8.52 -11.10
C ALA A 95 -2.25 8.06 -12.56
N LYS A 96 -2.30 6.75 -12.80
CA LYS A 96 -2.48 6.18 -14.14
C LYS A 96 -3.84 6.56 -14.74
N THR A 97 -4.89 6.51 -13.96
CA THR A 97 -6.23 6.90 -14.40
C THR A 97 -6.28 8.38 -14.79
N ALA A 98 -5.69 9.27 -13.99
CA ALA A 98 -5.62 10.69 -14.28
C ALA A 98 -4.83 10.95 -15.57
N GLU A 99 -3.74 10.24 -15.79
CA GLU A 99 -2.94 10.34 -17.01
C GLU A 99 -3.75 9.95 -18.25
N ILE A 100 -4.52 8.86 -18.20
CA ILE A 100 -5.38 8.39 -19.29
C ILE A 100 -6.47 9.44 -19.58
N VAL A 101 -7.13 9.98 -18.56
CA VAL A 101 -8.16 11.00 -18.70
C VAL A 101 -7.59 12.24 -19.39
N ASN A 102 -6.40 12.70 -18.99
CA ASN A 102 -5.75 13.85 -19.62
C ASN A 102 -5.45 13.60 -21.09
N LYS A 103 -4.95 12.41 -21.45
CA LYS A 103 -4.69 12.05 -22.85
C LYS A 103 -5.95 12.06 -23.70
N VAL A 104 -7.04 11.52 -23.17
CA VAL A 104 -8.33 11.48 -23.88
C VAL A 104 -8.90 12.89 -24.02
N GLN A 105 -8.88 13.68 -22.95
CA GLN A 105 -9.50 15.01 -22.91
C GLN A 105 -8.76 16.03 -23.78
N PHE A 106 -7.42 15.96 -23.84
CA PHE A 106 -6.60 16.92 -24.56
C PHE A 106 -6.01 16.39 -25.86
N GLY A 107 -6.37 15.18 -26.28
CA GLY A 107 -5.92 14.59 -27.55
C GLY A 107 -4.46 14.15 -27.56
N PHE A 108 -3.83 13.98 -26.43
CA PHE A 108 -2.47 13.44 -26.35
C PHE A 108 -2.47 11.92 -26.54
N ASN A 109 -1.62 11.44 -27.40
CA ASN A 109 -1.48 10.00 -27.67
C ASN A 109 -0.23 9.41 -26.99
#